data_f8296d44ee3da9e4c4df282e52357bab
#
_entry.id   f8296d44ee3da9e4c4df282e52357bab
#
_cell.length_a   1.000
_cell.length_b   1.000
_cell.length_c   1.000
_cell.angle_alpha   90.00
_cell.angle_beta   90.00
_cell.angle_gamma   90.00
#
_symmetry.space_group_name_H-M   'P 1'
#
loop_
_entity.id
_entity.type
_entity.pdbx_description
1 polymer ?
#
loop_
_entity_poly.entity_id
_entity_poly.type
_entity_poly.pdbx_seq_one_letter_code
_entity_poly.pdbx_strand_id
1 'polypeptide(L)'
;AWRSWQAAERITSLRVTPRLWPLPLPKGGRASGASGDATPQRIGNAGADDVLVREHRHGDGMRRVHWRMSAKRGELMVRLEEQPWDPAMTIIVDTRSTAHIGSGPESTLEWVLSLCASVATELLRDRLRVALLGSDGVIFRPVNGESTGAASRLLATVTDVEPSGRSLLEDCLADPDALGTARTVVAGLGLLRPRDAAALVAATTRVADIDALVPDARAFHLPAEIVGAHEEACRLLTTSGWNMVTFGPDNSVPQAWSRLVAQREAR
;
A
#
# COMPACT_ATOMS: atom_id res chain seq x y z
N ALA A 1 59.17 21.44 -7.37
CA ALA A 1 58.08 20.83 -8.16
C ALA A 1 56.93 20.53 -7.21
N TRP A 2 55.91 21.37 -7.23
CA TRP A 2 54.64 21.16 -6.50
C TRP A 2 53.76 20.29 -7.35
N ARG A 3 53.40 19.08 -6.91
CA ARG A 3 52.36 18.27 -7.50
C ARG A 3 51.06 18.64 -6.81
N SER A 4 50.17 19.37 -7.51
CA SER A 4 48.80 19.52 -7.09
C SER A 4 48.06 18.21 -7.34
N TRP A 5 47.60 17.55 -6.30
CA TRP A 5 46.65 16.47 -6.40
C TRP A 5 45.25 17.10 -6.58
N GLN A 6 44.75 17.15 -7.80
CA GLN A 6 43.32 17.35 -8.03
C GLN A 6 42.68 16.01 -7.76
N ALA A 7 42.04 15.87 -6.60
CA ALA A 7 41.07 14.81 -6.37
C ALA A 7 39.91 15.07 -7.34
N ALA A 8 39.82 14.27 -8.38
CA ALA A 8 38.59 14.19 -9.17
C ALA A 8 37.53 13.57 -8.28
N GLU A 9 36.71 14.39 -7.66
CA GLU A 9 35.49 13.92 -6.97
C GLU A 9 34.57 13.31 -8.02
N ARG A 10 34.70 12.02 -8.26
CA ARG A 10 33.65 11.24 -8.88
C ARG A 10 32.58 11.08 -7.82
N ILE A 11 31.56 11.92 -7.86
CA ILE A 11 30.36 11.73 -7.09
C ILE A 11 29.66 10.49 -7.68
N THR A 12 29.81 9.38 -7.00
CA THR A 12 29.06 8.16 -7.32
C THR A 12 27.86 8.12 -6.39
N SER A 13 26.66 8.28 -6.92
CA SER A 13 25.43 8.09 -6.14
C SER A 13 25.19 6.60 -5.95
N LEU A 14 25.14 6.16 -4.71
CA LEU A 14 24.74 4.81 -4.32
C LEU A 14 23.27 4.85 -3.87
N ARG A 15 22.40 4.11 -4.53
CA ARG A 15 21.02 3.93 -4.07
C ARG A 15 20.95 2.71 -3.15
N VAL A 16 20.50 2.92 -1.91
CA VAL A 16 20.30 1.87 -0.93
C VAL A 16 18.81 1.59 -0.84
N THR A 17 18.40 0.40 -1.28
CA THR A 17 17.00 -0.02 -1.21
C THR A 17 16.65 -0.47 0.20
N PRO A 18 15.40 -0.31 0.65
CA PRO A 18 14.93 -0.93 1.88
C PRO A 18 15.13 -2.44 1.84
N ARG A 19 15.40 -3.03 2.99
CA ARG A 19 15.53 -4.49 3.10
C ARG A 19 14.19 -5.16 2.83
N LEU A 20 14.17 -6.11 1.90
CA LEU A 20 12.97 -6.88 1.59
C LEU A 20 12.98 -8.23 2.33
N TRP A 21 11.80 -8.61 2.77
CA TRP A 21 11.56 -9.86 3.47
C TRP A 21 10.48 -10.66 2.73
N PRO A 22 10.65 -11.98 2.57
CA PRO A 22 9.56 -12.84 2.11
C PRO A 22 8.51 -12.92 3.22
N LEU A 23 7.32 -12.38 2.96
CA LEU A 23 6.24 -12.30 3.93
C LEU A 23 5.04 -13.15 3.45
N PRO A 24 4.50 -14.04 4.31
CA PRO A 24 3.29 -14.77 3.95
C PRO A 24 2.11 -13.79 3.84
N LEU A 25 1.38 -13.83 2.73
CA LEU A 25 0.15 -13.04 2.60
C LEU A 25 -1.00 -13.73 3.36
N PRO A 26 -1.87 -12.96 4.04
CA PRO A 26 -3.05 -13.50 4.71
C PRO A 26 -3.94 -14.25 3.72
N LYS A 27 -4.43 -15.44 4.11
CA LYS A 27 -5.25 -16.30 3.23
C LYS A 27 -6.54 -15.66 2.74
N GLY A 28 -7.09 -14.67 3.47
CA GLY A 28 -8.29 -13.92 3.10
C GLY A 28 -8.09 -12.89 1.99
N GLY A 29 -6.88 -12.40 1.75
CA GLY A 29 -6.57 -11.43 0.68
C GLY A 29 -6.64 -12.02 -0.73
N ARG A 30 -6.54 -13.34 -0.87
CA ARG A 30 -6.64 -14.04 -2.16
C ARG A 30 -8.06 -14.22 -2.68
N ALA A 31 -9.07 -14.24 -1.80
CA ALA A 31 -10.42 -14.65 -2.17
C ALA A 31 -11.34 -13.50 -2.61
N SER A 32 -11.02 -12.26 -2.32
CA SER A 32 -11.94 -11.14 -2.56
C SER A 32 -11.82 -10.51 -3.95
N GLY A 33 -10.79 -10.85 -4.71
CA GLY A 33 -10.64 -10.40 -6.10
C GLY A 33 -11.09 -11.41 -7.16
N ALA A 34 -11.41 -12.66 -6.74
CA ALA A 34 -11.72 -13.77 -7.66
C ALA A 34 -13.17 -14.27 -7.60
N SER A 35 -14.03 -13.67 -6.80
CA SER A 35 -15.46 -14.05 -6.72
C SER A 35 -16.33 -13.19 -7.62
N GLY A 36 -16.03 -13.20 -8.87
CA GLY A 36 -16.96 -12.78 -9.91
C GLY A 36 -16.77 -13.74 -11.08
N ASP A 37 -17.67 -14.69 -11.24
CA ASP A 37 -17.80 -15.53 -12.44
C ASP A 37 -17.87 -14.67 -13.70
N ALA A 38 -16.72 -14.28 -14.18
CA ALA A 38 -16.47 -13.97 -15.58
C ALA A 38 -14.96 -13.78 -15.75
N THR A 39 -14.27 -14.83 -16.11
CA THR A 39 -12.91 -14.72 -16.65
C THR A 39 -12.96 -13.77 -17.84
N PRO A 40 -12.34 -12.58 -17.80
CA PRO A 40 -12.22 -11.77 -19.00
C PRO A 40 -11.34 -12.55 -19.97
N GLN A 41 -11.93 -13.13 -20.99
CA GLN A 41 -11.14 -13.72 -22.08
C GLN A 41 -10.46 -12.59 -22.83
N ARG A 42 -9.16 -12.43 -22.60
CA ARG A 42 -8.31 -11.70 -23.52
C ARG A 42 -8.30 -12.46 -24.83
N ILE A 43 -9.01 -11.95 -25.81
CA ILE A 43 -8.91 -12.36 -27.21
C ILE A 43 -8.30 -11.18 -27.94
N GLY A 44 -7.01 -11.25 -28.24
CA GLY A 44 -6.47 -10.22 -29.08
C GLY A 44 -5.02 -10.40 -29.42
N ASN A 45 -4.70 -10.36 -30.69
CA ASN A 45 -3.38 -9.93 -31.18
C ASN A 45 -3.23 -8.45 -30.93
N ALA A 46 -2.05 -8.01 -30.49
CA ALA A 46 -1.71 -6.62 -30.22
C ALA A 46 -2.10 -5.68 -31.37
N GLY A 47 -3.12 -4.90 -31.16
CA GLY A 47 -3.61 -3.87 -32.09
C GLY A 47 -4.41 -2.83 -31.30
N ALA A 48 -4.48 -1.60 -31.78
CA ALA A 48 -4.98 -0.39 -31.12
C ALA A 48 -6.45 -0.40 -30.62
N ASP A 49 -7.08 -1.57 -30.49
CA ASP A 49 -8.49 -1.78 -30.10
C ASP A 49 -8.64 -2.81 -28.97
N ASP A 50 -7.76 -2.85 -27.98
CA ASP A 50 -7.89 -3.74 -26.81
C ASP A 50 -9.00 -3.25 -25.85
N VAL A 51 -10.23 -3.32 -26.34
CA VAL A 51 -11.42 -3.10 -25.51
C VAL A 51 -11.84 -4.42 -24.89
N LEU A 52 -11.76 -4.53 -23.57
CA LEU A 52 -12.34 -5.65 -22.84
C LEU A 52 -13.87 -5.66 -23.04
N VAL A 53 -14.40 -6.78 -23.53
CA VAL A 53 -15.83 -6.97 -23.73
C VAL A 53 -16.32 -8.22 -23.00
N ARG A 54 -17.53 -8.19 -22.45
CA ARG A 54 -18.25 -9.34 -21.88
C ARG A 54 -19.61 -9.50 -22.53
N GLU A 55 -20.23 -10.64 -22.34
CA GLU A 55 -21.61 -10.85 -22.75
C GLU A 55 -22.57 -9.91 -22.00
N HIS A 56 -23.60 -9.45 -22.71
CA HIS A 56 -24.64 -8.60 -22.18
C HIS A 56 -25.46 -9.36 -21.13
N ARG A 57 -25.71 -8.74 -19.99
CA ARG A 57 -26.59 -9.26 -18.94
C ARG A 57 -27.81 -8.37 -18.79
N HIS A 58 -28.89 -8.97 -18.29
CA HIS A 58 -30.13 -8.22 -18.01
C HIS A 58 -29.82 -7.07 -17.02
N GLY A 59 -30.10 -5.83 -17.45
CA GLY A 59 -29.77 -4.62 -16.69
C GLY A 59 -28.60 -3.79 -17.27
N ASP A 60 -27.86 -4.31 -18.24
CA ASP A 60 -26.82 -3.53 -18.92
C ASP A 60 -27.44 -2.52 -19.89
N GLY A 61 -26.97 -1.27 -19.81
CA GLY A 61 -27.43 -0.21 -20.72
C GLY A 61 -26.98 -0.44 -22.16
N MET A 62 -27.89 -0.35 -23.13
CA MET A 62 -27.61 -0.48 -24.57
C MET A 62 -26.55 0.47 -25.09
N ARG A 63 -26.29 1.58 -24.41
CA ARG A 63 -25.21 2.53 -24.76
C ARG A 63 -23.81 1.97 -24.61
N ARG A 64 -23.66 0.86 -23.83
CA ARG A 64 -22.39 0.17 -23.58
C ARG A 64 -22.13 -0.99 -24.51
N VAL A 65 -23.05 -1.27 -25.46
CA VAL A 65 -22.91 -2.37 -26.42
C VAL A 65 -21.79 -2.06 -27.42
N HIS A 66 -20.85 -2.98 -27.53
CA HIS A 66 -19.78 -2.92 -28.51
C HIS A 66 -20.20 -3.60 -29.81
N TRP A 67 -20.88 -2.87 -30.68
CA TRP A 67 -21.55 -3.37 -31.88
C TRP A 67 -20.65 -4.21 -32.80
N ARG A 68 -19.37 -3.80 -32.97
CA ARG A 68 -18.40 -4.52 -33.81
C ARG A 68 -18.10 -5.93 -33.28
N MET A 69 -17.93 -6.08 -31.95
CA MET A 69 -17.68 -7.39 -31.34
C MET A 69 -18.96 -8.21 -31.25
N SER A 70 -20.11 -7.57 -31.03
CA SER A 70 -21.40 -8.23 -31.07
C SER A 70 -21.67 -8.84 -32.44
N ALA A 71 -21.43 -8.10 -33.51
CA ALA A 71 -21.57 -8.60 -34.89
C ALA A 71 -20.61 -9.76 -35.20
N LYS A 72 -19.39 -9.75 -34.64
CA LYS A 72 -18.39 -10.79 -34.87
C LYS A 72 -18.70 -12.09 -34.10
N ARG A 73 -19.36 -12.00 -32.93
CA ARG A 73 -19.68 -13.14 -32.08
C ARG A 73 -21.11 -13.64 -32.22
N GLY A 74 -21.99 -12.87 -32.85
CA GLY A 74 -23.40 -13.20 -32.94
C GLY A 74 -24.19 -13.00 -31.65
N GLU A 75 -23.57 -12.45 -30.62
CA GLU A 75 -24.15 -12.23 -29.28
C GLU A 75 -23.88 -10.78 -28.84
N LEU A 76 -24.81 -10.20 -28.07
CA LEU A 76 -24.62 -8.84 -27.57
C LEU A 76 -23.45 -8.76 -26.62
N MET A 77 -22.43 -8.01 -27.01
CA MET A 77 -21.22 -7.77 -26.23
C MET A 77 -21.23 -6.35 -25.66
N VAL A 78 -21.00 -6.21 -24.37
CA VAL A 78 -20.93 -4.93 -23.67
C VAL A 78 -19.47 -4.57 -23.43
N ARG A 79 -19.15 -3.31 -23.73
CA ARG A 79 -17.85 -2.74 -23.40
C ARG A 79 -17.70 -2.72 -21.88
N LEU A 80 -16.72 -3.42 -21.35
CA LEU A 80 -16.26 -3.15 -19.99
C LEU A 80 -15.55 -1.79 -20.04
N GLU A 81 -16.17 -0.77 -19.48
CA GLU A 81 -15.39 0.41 -19.10
C GLU A 81 -14.38 -0.11 -18.06
N GLU A 82 -13.08 0.04 -18.37
CA GLU A 82 -12.08 -0.11 -17.33
C GLU A 82 -12.49 0.85 -16.21
N GLN A 83 -12.98 0.30 -15.10
CA GLN A 83 -13.21 1.12 -13.93
C GLN A 83 -11.88 1.78 -13.58
N PRO A 84 -11.91 3.04 -13.14
CA PRO A 84 -10.69 3.69 -12.67
C PRO A 84 -9.98 2.71 -11.73
N TRP A 85 -8.67 2.57 -11.94
CA TRP A 85 -7.83 1.57 -11.29
C TRP A 85 -8.17 1.43 -9.81
N ASP A 86 -8.67 0.26 -9.45
CA ASP A 86 -9.12 -0.09 -8.11
C ASP A 86 -8.08 -1.01 -7.47
N PRO A 87 -7.28 -0.53 -6.51
CA PRO A 87 -6.31 -1.38 -5.84
C PRO A 87 -7.03 -2.44 -5.02
N ALA A 88 -6.62 -3.69 -5.17
CA ALA A 88 -7.11 -4.77 -4.31
C ALA A 88 -6.70 -4.52 -2.85
N MET A 89 -5.55 -3.87 -2.64
CA MET A 89 -5.02 -3.47 -1.34
C MET A 89 -4.34 -2.11 -1.42
N THR A 90 -4.61 -1.25 -0.44
CA THR A 90 -3.87 -0.01 -0.25
C THR A 90 -2.97 -0.13 0.97
N ILE A 91 -1.71 0.29 0.82
CA ILE A 91 -0.73 0.31 1.90
C ILE A 91 -0.50 1.77 2.29
N ILE A 92 -0.75 2.10 3.54
CA ILE A 92 -0.45 3.40 4.13
C ILE A 92 0.95 3.33 4.74
N VAL A 93 1.80 4.26 4.36
CA VAL A 93 3.17 4.40 4.85
C VAL A 93 3.28 5.75 5.54
N ASP A 94 3.36 5.75 6.86
CA ASP A 94 3.61 7.00 7.59
C ASP A 94 5.04 7.45 7.36
N THR A 95 5.22 8.52 6.59
CA THR A 95 6.54 9.07 6.27
C THR A 95 6.86 10.34 7.05
N ARG A 96 6.01 10.74 8.01
CA ARG A 96 6.22 11.96 8.82
C ARG A 96 7.50 11.85 9.65
N SER A 97 8.43 12.77 9.46
CA SER A 97 9.70 12.80 10.21
C SER A 97 9.49 12.85 11.73
N THR A 98 8.44 13.53 12.19
CA THR A 98 8.11 13.71 13.61
C THR A 98 7.43 12.49 14.25
N ALA A 99 6.98 11.52 13.44
CA ALA A 99 6.31 10.32 13.92
C ALA A 99 7.26 9.14 14.10
N HIS A 100 8.50 9.27 13.68
CA HIS A 100 9.47 8.17 13.72
C HIS A 100 10.55 8.38 14.77
N ILE A 101 11.08 7.26 15.27
CA ILE A 101 12.09 7.19 16.31
C ILE A 101 13.42 6.81 15.66
N GLY A 102 14.50 7.46 16.08
CA GLY A 102 15.85 7.22 15.57
C GLY A 102 16.08 7.88 14.21
N SER A 103 17.24 7.60 13.64
CA SER A 103 17.67 8.10 12.32
C SER A 103 18.51 7.05 11.60
N GLY A 104 18.54 7.14 10.27
CA GLY A 104 19.29 6.19 9.43
C GLY A 104 18.69 4.78 9.44
N PRO A 105 19.49 3.73 9.16
CA PRO A 105 19.02 2.38 8.91
C PRO A 105 18.25 1.72 10.07
N GLU A 106 18.50 2.16 11.30
CA GLU A 106 17.86 1.63 12.53
C GLU A 106 16.63 2.43 12.95
N SER A 107 16.19 3.40 12.13
CA SER A 107 15.01 4.18 12.45
C SER A 107 13.72 3.36 12.25
N THR A 108 12.67 3.74 12.98
CA THR A 108 11.34 3.14 12.77
C THR A 108 10.77 3.47 11.39
N LEU A 109 11.20 4.53 10.73
CA LEU A 109 10.83 4.84 9.34
C LEU A 109 11.37 3.77 8.39
N GLU A 110 12.67 3.44 8.48
CA GLU A 110 13.26 2.39 7.64
C GLU A 110 12.62 1.03 7.88
N TRP A 111 12.27 0.74 9.13
CA TRP A 111 11.54 -0.47 9.47
C TRP A 111 10.16 -0.51 8.79
N VAL A 112 9.41 0.60 8.84
CA VAL A 112 8.09 0.73 8.19
C VAL A 112 8.21 0.67 6.67
N LEU A 113 9.19 1.34 6.07
CA LEU A 113 9.46 1.27 4.64
C LEU A 113 9.80 -0.16 4.20
N SER A 114 10.64 -0.85 4.98
CA SER A 114 10.99 -2.26 4.75
C SER A 114 9.76 -3.18 4.80
N LEU A 115 8.88 -3.00 5.78
CA LEU A 115 7.61 -3.73 5.89
C LEU A 115 6.72 -3.49 4.67
N CYS A 116 6.42 -2.23 4.39
CA CYS A 116 5.47 -1.86 3.34
C CYS A 116 5.97 -2.25 1.94
N ALA A 117 7.26 -2.07 1.67
CA ALA A 117 7.88 -2.53 0.43
C ALA A 117 7.86 -4.06 0.29
N SER A 118 8.07 -4.79 1.39
CA SER A 118 8.00 -6.26 1.39
C SER A 118 6.59 -6.75 1.08
N VAL A 119 5.57 -6.24 1.79
CA VAL A 119 4.17 -6.59 1.55
C VAL A 119 3.75 -6.25 0.12
N ALA A 120 4.07 -5.04 -0.35
CA ALA A 120 3.75 -4.62 -1.71
C ALA A 120 4.42 -5.50 -2.77
N THR A 121 5.68 -5.89 -2.55
CA THR A 121 6.40 -6.76 -3.48
C THR A 121 5.76 -8.15 -3.56
N GLU A 122 5.36 -8.74 -2.44
CA GLU A 122 4.67 -10.02 -2.44
C GLU A 122 3.30 -9.95 -3.13
N LEU A 123 2.53 -8.87 -2.88
CA LEU A 123 1.26 -8.63 -3.57
C LEU A 123 1.44 -8.54 -5.10
N LEU A 124 2.45 -7.80 -5.56
CA LEU A 124 2.76 -7.69 -7.00
C LEU A 124 3.22 -9.01 -7.61
N ARG A 125 3.95 -9.85 -6.86
CA ARG A 125 4.32 -11.22 -7.29
C ARG A 125 3.09 -12.11 -7.47
N ASP A 126 2.11 -11.97 -6.58
CA ASP A 126 0.82 -12.66 -6.67
C ASP A 126 -0.14 -12.00 -7.69
N ARG A 127 0.34 -11.03 -8.48
CA ARG A 127 -0.40 -10.27 -9.49
C ARG A 127 -1.59 -9.50 -8.93
N LEU A 128 -1.56 -9.16 -7.64
CA LEU A 128 -2.54 -8.31 -7.02
C LEU A 128 -2.22 -6.84 -7.27
N ARG A 129 -3.24 -6.02 -7.34
CA ARG A 129 -3.10 -4.57 -7.50
C ARG A 129 -2.87 -3.93 -6.14
N VAL A 130 -1.82 -3.14 -6.02
CA VAL A 130 -1.44 -2.47 -4.78
C VAL A 130 -1.16 -0.99 -5.02
N ALA A 131 -1.64 -0.14 -4.11
CA ALA A 131 -1.22 1.26 -4.02
C ALA A 131 -0.43 1.49 -2.73
N LEU A 132 0.55 2.37 -2.77
CA LEU A 132 1.22 2.90 -1.60
C LEU A 132 0.90 4.39 -1.46
N LEU A 133 0.42 4.77 -0.28
CA LEU A 133 0.16 6.16 0.11
C LEU A 133 1.14 6.56 1.20
N GLY A 134 1.85 7.65 0.99
CA GLY A 134 2.69 8.28 1.99
C GLY A 134 2.07 9.55 2.56
N SER A 135 2.77 10.19 3.47
CA SER A 135 2.29 11.42 4.09
C SER A 135 2.22 12.61 3.13
N ASP A 136 2.87 12.57 1.99
CA ASP A 136 2.83 13.61 0.95
C ASP A 136 1.97 13.21 -0.26
N GLY A 137 1.24 12.11 -0.18
CA GLY A 137 0.38 11.61 -1.25
C GLY A 137 0.80 10.23 -1.76
N VAL A 138 0.48 9.95 -3.02
CA VAL A 138 0.71 8.65 -3.62
C VAL A 138 2.20 8.41 -3.87
N ILE A 139 2.76 7.39 -3.20
CA ILE A 139 4.13 6.91 -3.44
C ILE A 139 4.15 6.04 -4.69
N PHE A 140 3.23 5.08 -4.79
CA PHE A 140 3.21 4.13 -5.88
C PHE A 140 1.80 3.72 -6.29
N ARG A 141 1.56 3.69 -7.60
CA ARG A 141 0.44 3.00 -8.24
C ARG A 141 0.94 2.27 -9.48
N PRO A 142 0.58 0.99 -9.72
CA PRO A 142 0.92 0.34 -10.98
C PRO A 142 0.15 0.96 -12.14
N VAL A 143 0.76 0.94 -13.31
CA VAL A 143 0.11 1.37 -14.55
C VAL A 143 -0.72 0.21 -15.11
N ASN A 144 -1.87 0.51 -15.71
CA ASN A 144 -2.72 -0.50 -16.33
C ASN A 144 -1.95 -1.30 -17.40
N GLY A 145 -2.05 -2.63 -17.33
CA GLY A 145 -1.34 -3.52 -18.26
C GLY A 145 0.11 -3.85 -17.87
N GLU A 146 0.68 -3.23 -16.83
CA GLU A 146 2.03 -3.51 -16.36
C GLU A 146 2.05 -4.80 -15.53
N SER A 147 2.49 -5.89 -16.14
CA SER A 147 2.73 -7.16 -15.43
C SER A 147 4.21 -7.39 -15.14
N THR A 148 5.09 -6.75 -15.91
CA THR A 148 6.55 -6.92 -15.82
C THR A 148 7.19 -5.58 -15.47
N GLY A 149 8.01 -5.54 -14.39
CA GLY A 149 8.71 -4.33 -13.98
C GLY A 149 8.06 -3.54 -12.84
N ALA A 150 6.78 -3.79 -12.50
CA ALA A 150 6.10 -3.09 -11.41
C ALA A 150 6.84 -3.18 -10.07
N ALA A 151 7.37 -4.35 -9.72
CA ALA A 151 8.16 -4.54 -8.50
C ALA A 151 9.47 -3.74 -8.50
N SER A 152 10.16 -3.70 -9.63
CA SER A 152 11.40 -2.91 -9.76
C SER A 152 11.12 -1.41 -9.67
N ARG A 153 10.02 -0.95 -10.27
CA ARG A 153 9.59 0.45 -10.19
C ARG A 153 9.14 0.80 -8.78
N LEU A 154 8.40 -0.09 -8.10
CA LEU A 154 8.04 0.06 -6.69
C LEU A 154 9.29 0.28 -5.84
N LEU A 155 10.30 -0.59 -5.97
CA LEU A 155 11.53 -0.49 -5.20
C LEU A 155 12.29 0.81 -5.47
N ALA A 156 12.39 1.21 -6.74
CA ALA A 156 13.01 2.48 -7.10
C ALA A 156 12.28 3.66 -6.44
N THR A 157 10.94 3.65 -6.47
CA THR A 157 10.14 4.73 -5.87
C THR A 157 10.26 4.75 -4.35
N VAL A 158 10.20 3.57 -3.68
CA VAL A 158 10.33 3.50 -2.21
C VAL A 158 11.75 3.87 -1.75
N THR A 159 12.78 3.59 -2.56
CA THR A 159 14.16 4.00 -2.29
C THR A 159 14.34 5.52 -2.26
N ASP A 160 13.55 6.22 -3.05
CA ASP A 160 13.61 7.68 -3.16
C ASP A 160 12.61 8.38 -2.19
N VAL A 161 11.96 7.64 -1.28
CA VAL A 161 11.08 8.23 -0.27
C VAL A 161 11.90 8.96 0.78
N GLU A 162 11.62 10.24 0.94
CA GLU A 162 12.22 11.08 1.99
C GLU A 162 11.24 11.26 3.17
N PRO A 163 11.77 11.48 4.39
CA PRO A 163 10.93 11.82 5.52
C PRO A 163 10.13 13.10 5.25
N SER A 164 8.80 13.02 5.39
CA SER A 164 7.91 14.16 5.20
C SER A 164 8.01 15.18 6.32
N GLY A 165 8.03 16.45 5.98
CA GLY A 165 7.94 17.55 6.93
C GLY A 165 6.52 17.80 7.47
N ARG A 166 5.51 17.05 7.02
CA ARG A 166 4.13 17.19 7.52
C ARG A 166 4.03 16.73 8.96
N SER A 167 3.20 17.44 9.72
CA SER A 167 2.95 17.11 11.13
C SER A 167 1.64 16.35 11.34
N LEU A 168 0.75 16.34 10.35
CA LEU A 168 -0.59 15.77 10.41
C LEU A 168 -0.80 14.69 9.36
N LEU A 169 -1.39 13.59 9.77
CA LEU A 169 -1.79 12.50 8.88
C LEU A 169 -3.08 12.86 8.10
N GLU A 170 -3.89 13.75 8.65
CA GLU A 170 -5.13 14.24 8.04
C GLU A 170 -4.92 14.78 6.63
N ASP A 171 -3.82 15.50 6.41
CA ASP A 171 -3.53 16.12 5.11
C ASP A 171 -3.35 15.11 3.97
N CYS A 172 -2.87 13.90 4.30
CA CYS A 172 -2.68 12.83 3.32
C CYS A 172 -3.96 12.03 3.05
N LEU A 173 -4.87 12.00 4.02
CA LEU A 173 -6.12 11.28 3.99
C LEU A 173 -7.31 12.16 3.62
N ALA A 174 -7.08 13.46 3.41
CA ALA A 174 -8.13 14.43 3.05
C ALA A 174 -8.75 14.18 1.67
N ASP A 175 -8.02 13.50 0.76
CA ASP A 175 -8.57 13.09 -0.52
C ASP A 175 -9.50 11.86 -0.31
N PRO A 176 -10.82 11.98 -0.54
CA PRO A 176 -11.76 10.86 -0.39
C PRO A 176 -11.41 9.65 -1.28
N ASP A 177 -10.70 9.89 -2.37
CA ASP A 177 -10.28 8.87 -3.32
C ASP A 177 -8.84 8.35 -3.04
N ALA A 178 -8.18 8.85 -1.99
CA ALA A 178 -6.82 8.43 -1.64
C ALA A 178 -6.72 6.93 -1.41
N LEU A 179 -7.68 6.36 -0.68
CA LEU A 179 -7.76 4.92 -0.44
C LEU A 179 -8.44 4.18 -1.60
N GLY A 180 -9.07 4.91 -2.54
CA GLY A 180 -9.81 4.34 -3.65
C GLY A 180 -10.96 3.46 -3.16
N THR A 181 -11.17 2.36 -3.85
CA THR A 181 -12.16 1.33 -3.48
C THR A 181 -11.48 0.12 -2.81
N ALA A 182 -10.31 0.32 -2.19
CA ALA A 182 -9.59 -0.74 -1.51
C ALA A 182 -10.47 -1.40 -0.43
N ARG A 183 -10.59 -2.72 -0.49
CA ARG A 183 -11.30 -3.50 0.53
C ARG A 183 -10.42 -3.83 1.71
N THR A 184 -9.13 -3.83 1.50
CA THR A 184 -8.13 -4.14 2.52
C THR A 184 -7.09 -3.02 2.57
N VAL A 185 -6.77 -2.56 3.76
CA VAL A 185 -5.71 -1.61 4.03
C VAL A 185 -4.68 -2.24 4.96
N VAL A 186 -3.41 -2.08 4.64
CA VAL A 186 -2.29 -2.36 5.55
C VAL A 186 -1.59 -1.05 5.85
N ALA A 187 -1.40 -0.72 7.12
CA ALA A 187 -0.79 0.52 7.53
C ALA A 187 0.51 0.27 8.32
N GLY A 188 1.63 0.75 7.80
CA GLY A 188 2.87 0.93 8.54
C GLY A 188 2.91 2.34 9.11
N LEU A 189 2.79 2.47 10.42
CA LEU A 189 2.61 3.77 11.07
C LEU A 189 3.76 4.07 12.03
N GLY A 190 4.01 5.34 12.25
CA GLY A 190 4.87 5.85 13.30
C GLY A 190 4.10 6.08 14.60
N LEU A 191 4.62 6.95 15.44
CA LEU A 191 3.93 7.40 16.66
C LEU A 191 2.68 8.20 16.30
N LEU A 192 1.58 7.86 16.93
CA LEU A 192 0.27 8.45 16.68
C LEU A 192 -0.16 9.35 17.82
N ARG A 193 -0.93 10.37 17.50
CA ARG A 193 -1.72 11.15 18.44
C ARG A 193 -3.20 10.81 18.26
N PRO A 194 -4.08 11.09 19.24
CA PRO A 194 -5.52 10.81 19.13
C PRO A 194 -6.17 11.37 17.86
N ARG A 195 -5.75 12.55 17.40
CA ARG A 195 -6.23 13.16 16.16
C ARG A 195 -5.82 12.38 14.91
N ASP A 196 -4.61 11.80 14.89
CA ASP A 196 -4.15 10.96 13.77
C ASP A 196 -5.03 9.70 13.66
N ALA A 197 -5.36 9.09 14.82
CA ALA A 197 -6.28 7.96 14.88
C ALA A 197 -7.68 8.34 14.39
N ALA A 198 -8.21 9.48 14.79
CA ALA A 198 -9.50 9.97 14.32
C ALA A 198 -9.54 10.15 12.79
N ALA A 199 -8.49 10.72 12.21
CA ALA A 199 -8.37 10.89 10.75
C ALA A 199 -8.32 9.53 10.03
N LEU A 200 -7.53 8.57 10.55
CA LEU A 200 -7.44 7.22 10.01
C LEU A 200 -8.80 6.50 10.05
N VAL A 201 -9.52 6.58 11.18
CA VAL A 201 -10.85 6.00 11.32
C VAL A 201 -11.82 6.62 10.31
N ALA A 202 -11.83 7.94 10.18
CA ALA A 202 -12.70 8.63 9.23
C ALA A 202 -12.42 8.23 7.78
N ALA A 203 -11.14 8.13 7.39
CA ALA A 203 -10.75 7.75 6.04
C ALA A 203 -11.07 6.28 5.71
N THR A 204 -11.09 5.40 6.70
CA THR A 204 -11.23 3.94 6.49
C THR A 204 -12.62 3.40 6.75
N THR A 205 -13.64 4.23 6.90
CA THR A 205 -15.03 3.81 7.20
C THR A 205 -15.64 2.83 6.19
N ARG A 206 -15.13 2.79 4.97
CA ARG A 206 -15.60 1.91 3.89
C ARG A 206 -14.70 0.69 3.68
N VAL A 207 -13.60 0.59 4.43
CA VAL A 207 -12.65 -0.51 4.32
C VAL A 207 -13.09 -1.66 5.19
N ALA A 208 -13.13 -2.87 4.62
CA ALA A 208 -13.60 -4.05 5.36
C ALA A 208 -12.53 -4.61 6.31
N ASP A 209 -11.28 -4.64 5.83
CA ASP A 209 -10.17 -5.25 6.55
C ASP A 209 -9.05 -4.23 6.71
N ILE A 210 -8.65 -3.96 7.94
CA ILE A 210 -7.62 -2.99 8.24
C ILE A 210 -6.62 -3.59 9.21
N ASP A 211 -5.38 -3.70 8.74
CA ASP A 211 -4.25 -4.19 9.50
C ASP A 211 -3.25 -3.06 9.73
N ALA A 212 -2.69 -2.93 10.94
CA ALA A 212 -1.69 -1.92 11.23
C ALA A 212 -0.53 -2.45 12.09
N LEU A 213 0.65 -1.96 11.79
CA LEU A 213 1.84 -2.13 12.62
C LEU A 213 2.33 -0.75 13.06
N VAL A 214 2.54 -0.64 14.38
CA VAL A 214 2.94 0.61 15.03
C VAL A 214 4.09 0.35 16.01
N PRO A 215 4.97 1.35 16.30
CA PRO A 215 6.01 1.18 17.29
C PRO A 215 5.41 1.01 18.70
N ASP A 216 6.03 0.20 19.53
CA ASP A 216 5.74 0.14 20.97
C ASP A 216 6.49 1.28 21.67
N ALA A 217 5.80 2.36 21.96
CA ALA A 217 6.41 3.55 22.56
C ALA A 217 7.09 3.27 23.91
N ARG A 218 6.61 2.25 24.68
CA ARG A 218 7.25 1.84 25.94
C ARG A 218 8.56 1.10 25.70
N ALA A 219 8.58 0.19 24.73
CA ALA A 219 9.78 -0.56 24.37
C ALA A 219 10.90 0.35 23.83
N PHE A 220 10.55 1.48 23.26
CA PHE A 220 11.50 2.53 22.84
C PHE A 220 11.84 3.54 23.94
N HIS A 221 11.39 3.31 25.20
CA HIS A 221 11.68 4.15 26.35
C HIS A 221 11.36 5.65 26.18
N LEU A 222 10.25 5.96 25.50
CA LEU A 222 9.84 7.34 25.26
C LEU A 222 9.23 7.99 26.51
N PRO A 223 9.19 9.34 26.57
CA PRO A 223 8.53 10.09 27.64
C PRO A 223 7.07 9.67 27.84
N ALA A 224 6.63 9.67 29.11
CA ALA A 224 5.28 9.19 29.49
C ALA A 224 4.13 9.90 28.75
N GLU A 225 4.30 11.19 28.45
CA GLU A 225 3.33 11.96 27.68
C GLU A 225 3.15 11.42 26.25
N ILE A 226 4.27 11.11 25.58
CA ILE A 226 4.26 10.54 24.22
C ILE A 226 3.66 9.13 24.26
N VAL A 227 4.06 8.32 25.24
CA VAL A 227 3.52 6.97 25.47
C VAL A 227 2.02 7.03 25.67
N GLY A 228 1.52 7.91 26.55
CA GLY A 228 0.10 8.04 26.83
C GLY A 228 -0.72 8.45 25.62
N ALA A 229 -0.27 9.45 24.86
CA ALA A 229 -0.94 9.90 23.64
C ALA A 229 -0.98 8.80 22.58
N HIS A 230 0.12 8.08 22.39
CA HIS A 230 0.22 7.00 21.42
C HIS A 230 -0.68 5.80 21.78
N GLU A 231 -0.68 5.39 23.05
CA GLU A 231 -1.55 4.31 23.55
C GLU A 231 -3.03 4.66 23.43
N GLU A 232 -3.39 5.91 23.67
CA GLU A 232 -4.76 6.40 23.47
C GLU A 232 -5.16 6.31 21.98
N ALA A 233 -4.29 6.75 21.07
CA ALA A 233 -4.51 6.64 19.64
C ALA A 233 -4.67 5.17 19.20
N CYS A 234 -3.80 4.28 19.66
CA CYS A 234 -3.88 2.85 19.37
C CYS A 234 -5.18 2.23 19.89
N ARG A 235 -5.64 2.64 21.06
CA ARG A 235 -6.92 2.20 21.62
C ARG A 235 -8.11 2.63 20.78
N LEU A 236 -8.11 3.88 20.29
CA LEU A 236 -9.15 4.38 19.38
C LEU A 236 -9.22 3.55 18.09
N LEU A 237 -8.08 3.24 17.47
CA LEU A 237 -8.03 2.40 16.27
C LEU A 237 -8.54 0.99 16.55
N THR A 238 -8.08 0.36 17.64
CA THR A 238 -8.51 -1.00 18.01
C THR A 238 -10.02 -1.07 18.26
N THR A 239 -10.59 -0.10 18.99
CA THR A 239 -12.05 -0.03 19.23
C THR A 239 -12.85 0.25 17.99
N SER A 240 -12.23 0.85 16.97
CA SER A 240 -12.82 1.06 15.63
C SER A 240 -12.64 -0.13 14.69
N GLY A 241 -12.18 -1.29 15.19
CA GLY A 241 -12.11 -2.54 14.43
C GLY A 241 -10.77 -2.81 13.74
N TRP A 242 -9.75 -1.96 13.92
CA TRP A 242 -8.43 -2.19 13.36
C TRP A 242 -7.75 -3.40 14.02
N ASN A 243 -7.11 -4.21 13.21
CA ASN A 243 -6.22 -5.27 13.67
C ASN A 243 -4.81 -4.70 13.82
N MET A 244 -4.31 -4.61 15.05
CA MET A 244 -3.07 -3.89 15.33
C MET A 244 -2.04 -4.77 16.01
N VAL A 245 -0.79 -4.64 15.60
CA VAL A 245 0.38 -5.25 16.26
C VAL A 245 1.43 -4.17 16.49
N THR A 246 2.00 -4.17 17.70
CA THR A 246 3.13 -3.30 18.03
C THR A 246 4.46 -3.98 17.73
N PHE A 247 5.49 -3.19 17.40
CA PHE A 247 6.87 -3.65 17.26
C PHE A 247 7.82 -2.83 18.12
N GLY A 248 8.78 -3.50 18.73
CA GLY A 248 9.88 -2.88 19.50
C GLY A 248 11.18 -2.89 18.73
N PRO A 249 12.27 -2.34 19.33
CA PRO A 249 13.59 -2.26 18.68
C PRO A 249 14.16 -3.61 18.25
N ASP A 250 13.85 -4.67 18.99
CA ASP A 250 14.37 -6.02 18.71
C ASP A 250 13.47 -6.84 17.77
N ASN A 251 12.32 -6.30 17.35
CA ASN A 251 11.41 -7.04 16.50
C ASN A 251 11.75 -6.89 15.02
N SER A 252 12.05 -7.99 14.37
CA SER A 252 12.18 -8.00 12.92
C SER A 252 10.83 -7.87 12.22
N VAL A 253 10.84 -7.36 10.98
CA VAL A 253 9.64 -7.24 10.15
C VAL A 253 8.89 -8.59 10.02
N PRO A 254 9.54 -9.74 9.72
CA PRO A 254 8.84 -11.02 9.63
C PRO A 254 8.16 -11.44 10.93
N GLN A 255 8.79 -11.19 12.09
CA GLN A 255 8.20 -11.54 13.38
C GLN A 255 6.93 -10.75 13.68
N ALA A 256 6.96 -9.44 13.46
CA ALA A 256 5.81 -8.58 13.69
C ALA A 256 4.68 -8.90 12.69
N TRP A 257 5.02 -9.14 11.43
CA TRP A 257 4.06 -9.53 10.40
C TRP A 257 3.39 -10.88 10.70
N SER A 258 4.16 -11.88 11.13
CA SER A 258 3.61 -13.20 11.49
C SER A 258 2.62 -13.09 12.64
N ARG A 259 2.87 -12.23 13.64
CA ARG A 259 1.92 -11.95 14.73
C ARG A 259 0.62 -11.32 14.21
N LEU A 260 0.72 -10.37 13.28
CA LEU A 260 -0.43 -9.72 12.65
C LEU A 260 -1.31 -10.73 11.91
N VAL A 261 -0.69 -11.58 11.09
CA VAL A 261 -1.41 -12.62 10.33
C VAL A 261 -2.06 -13.62 11.28
N ALA A 262 -1.36 -14.10 12.30
CA ALA A 262 -1.92 -15.03 13.29
C ALA A 262 -3.11 -14.41 14.05
N GLN A 263 -3.02 -13.13 14.44
CA GLN A 263 -4.10 -12.41 15.11
C GLN A 263 -5.32 -12.23 14.20
N ARG A 264 -5.11 -12.03 12.90
CA ARG A 264 -6.18 -11.94 11.90
C ARG A 264 -6.88 -13.28 11.68
N GLU A 265 -6.13 -14.40 11.61
CA GLU A 265 -6.69 -15.74 11.42
C GLU A 265 -7.47 -16.24 12.66
N ALA A 266 -7.25 -15.65 13.82
CA ALA A 266 -7.93 -15.98 15.09
C ALA A 266 -9.25 -15.20 15.31
N ARG A 267 -9.55 -14.19 14.48
CA ARG A 267 -10.78 -13.39 14.51
C ARG A 267 -11.88 -14.02 13.66
#